data_d6ef314293ecee90abed250f832f6ac7
#
_entry.id   d6ef314293ecee90abed250f832f6ac7
#
_cell.length_a   1.000
_cell.length_b   1.000
_cell.length_c   1.000
_cell.angle_alpha   90.00
_cell.angle_beta   90.00
_cell.angle_gamma   90.00
#
_symmetry.space_group_name_H-M   'P 1'
#
loop_
_entity.id
_entity.type
_entity.pdbx_description
1 polymer ?
#
loop_
_entity_poly.entity_id
_entity_poly.type
_entity_poly.pdbx_seq_one_letter_code
_entity_poly.pdbx_strand_id
1 'polypeptide(L)'
;LINISAFVTVNNMLYAQTNYVLREPSPPQNPASVGKFQFSSPGLLSQSQEILPGIPFPKGMMLPAVTTFFELRDNVYKSATPESIEAQAVSLLKMLSIQPISGSNQALLEARISYLVGRSWNDHKDKKKAITWFERAVEAAQKMIGLEGETPTALVTLAEPLGELSILKDLGFLIKNGPKVGQYASKALESDPKNIKALLLKASALAYPPPIWGGDYKKALEIYASVLSIAQNGLPRDVLFDLRVGIATAYSNLKLSENAAWWFDAALELYPENPYAK
;
A
#
# COMPACT_ATOMS: atom_id res chain seq x y z
N LEU A 1 -31.01 -15.24 14.87
CA LEU A 1 -30.40 -16.00 13.77
C LEU A 1 -30.06 -15.00 12.63
N ILE A 2 -28.90 -14.38 12.70
CA ILE A 2 -28.38 -13.48 11.64
C ILE A 2 -27.98 -14.40 10.49
N ASN A 3 -28.52 -14.12 9.33
CA ASN A 3 -28.42 -14.93 8.12
C ASN A 3 -26.95 -14.99 7.62
N ILE A 4 -26.26 -16.08 7.95
CA ILE A 4 -24.87 -16.37 7.56
C ILE A 4 -24.70 -16.32 6.02
N SER A 5 -25.76 -16.62 5.27
CA SER A 5 -25.80 -16.54 3.81
C SER A 5 -25.60 -15.10 3.28
N ALA A 6 -26.19 -14.10 3.94
CA ALA A 6 -25.99 -12.69 3.55
C ALA A 6 -24.56 -12.21 3.83
N PHE A 7 -23.94 -12.68 4.89
CA PHE A 7 -22.56 -12.37 5.25
C PHE A 7 -21.56 -12.92 4.22
N VAL A 8 -21.79 -14.14 3.74
CA VAL A 8 -20.97 -14.78 2.69
C VAL A 8 -21.13 -14.07 1.35
N THR A 9 -22.37 -13.65 1.00
CA THR A 9 -22.65 -12.99 -0.29
C THR A 9 -22.06 -11.58 -0.35
N VAL A 10 -22.11 -10.81 0.74
CA VAL A 10 -21.52 -9.45 0.80
C VAL A 10 -20.01 -9.52 0.83
N ASN A 11 -19.40 -10.47 1.56
CA ASN A 11 -17.97 -10.71 1.49
C ASN A 11 -17.54 -11.06 0.05
N ASN A 12 -18.27 -11.94 -0.64
CA ASN A 12 -17.98 -12.29 -2.04
C ASN A 12 -18.14 -11.11 -3.00
N MET A 13 -19.12 -10.21 -2.79
CA MET A 13 -19.24 -8.97 -3.57
C MET A 13 -18.11 -7.97 -3.29
N LEU A 14 -17.72 -7.78 -2.03
CA LEU A 14 -16.59 -6.94 -1.67
C LEU A 14 -15.25 -7.51 -2.18
N TYR A 15 -15.08 -8.83 -2.16
CA TYR A 15 -13.94 -9.52 -2.76
C TYR A 15 -13.89 -9.41 -4.28
N ALA A 16 -15.03 -9.55 -4.96
CA ALA A 16 -15.11 -9.42 -6.42
C ALA A 16 -14.80 -7.99 -6.90
N GLN A 17 -15.05 -6.97 -6.07
CA GLN A 17 -14.71 -5.58 -6.36
C GLN A 17 -13.26 -5.21 -6.02
N THR A 18 -12.59 -5.98 -5.16
CA THR A 18 -11.24 -5.64 -4.66
C THR A 18 -10.11 -6.49 -5.22
N ASN A 19 -10.39 -7.67 -5.77
CA ASN A 19 -9.37 -8.55 -6.32
C ASN A 19 -9.40 -8.53 -7.84
N TYR A 20 -8.40 -7.88 -8.45
CA TYR A 20 -8.14 -8.04 -9.87
C TYR A 20 -7.37 -9.34 -10.09
N VAL A 21 -7.90 -10.20 -10.98
CA VAL A 21 -7.15 -11.33 -11.50
C VAL A 21 -5.98 -10.74 -12.30
N LEU A 22 -4.77 -11.06 -11.89
CA LEU A 22 -3.55 -10.68 -12.57
C LEU A 22 -3.54 -11.30 -13.98
N ARG A 23 -4.11 -10.60 -14.96
CA ARG A 23 -3.65 -10.75 -16.34
C ARG A 23 -2.42 -9.86 -16.44
N GLU A 24 -1.27 -10.47 -16.22
CA GLU A 24 -0.03 -9.78 -16.50
C GLU A 24 0.03 -9.56 -18.01
N PRO A 25 0.11 -8.29 -18.45
CA PRO A 25 0.47 -8.00 -19.81
C PRO A 25 1.87 -8.58 -20.04
N SER A 26 2.15 -9.15 -21.19
CA SER A 26 3.49 -9.65 -21.51
C SER A 26 4.46 -8.48 -21.54
N PRO A 27 5.58 -8.50 -20.79
CA PRO A 27 6.57 -7.44 -20.86
C PRO A 27 7.11 -7.32 -22.28
N PRO A 28 7.57 -6.12 -22.72
CA PRO A 28 8.17 -5.93 -24.03
C PRO A 28 9.26 -6.98 -24.28
N GLN A 29 9.29 -7.55 -25.48
CA GLN A 29 10.10 -8.73 -25.85
C GLN A 29 11.63 -8.54 -25.74
N ASN A 30 12.12 -7.39 -25.28
CA ASN A 30 13.54 -7.15 -25.12
C ASN A 30 13.88 -6.36 -23.85
N PRO A 31 13.91 -7.00 -22.68
CA PRO A 31 14.60 -6.43 -21.53
C PRO A 31 16.09 -6.68 -21.72
N ALA A 32 16.73 -5.97 -22.65
CA ALA A 32 18.16 -6.03 -22.79
C ALA A 32 18.82 -5.77 -21.43
N SER A 33 19.42 -6.80 -20.87
CA SER A 33 20.45 -6.78 -19.81
C SER A 33 20.07 -6.55 -18.34
N VAL A 34 18.81 -6.48 -17.95
CA VAL A 34 18.47 -6.68 -16.54
C VAL A 34 18.21 -8.16 -16.34
N GLY A 35 19.12 -8.87 -15.65
CA GLY A 35 19.21 -10.32 -15.60
C GLY A 35 17.84 -11.02 -15.57
N LYS A 36 17.75 -12.14 -16.26
CA LYS A 36 16.60 -13.00 -16.58
C LYS A 36 15.41 -12.92 -15.60
N PHE A 37 14.68 -11.79 -15.57
CA PHE A 37 13.39 -11.71 -14.92
C PHE A 37 12.34 -12.18 -15.94
N GLN A 38 12.01 -13.45 -15.88
CA GLN A 38 10.80 -13.98 -16.49
C GLN A 38 9.66 -13.76 -15.48
N PHE A 39 8.85 -12.74 -15.70
CA PHE A 39 7.55 -12.64 -15.06
C PHE A 39 6.65 -13.72 -15.68
N SER A 40 6.55 -14.85 -15.03
CA SER A 40 5.62 -15.91 -15.45
C SER A 40 4.20 -15.44 -15.14
N SER A 41 3.31 -15.43 -16.14
CA SER A 41 1.90 -15.18 -15.93
C SER A 41 1.32 -16.21 -14.97
N PRO A 42 0.73 -15.80 -13.84
CA PRO A 42 0.04 -16.75 -12.96
C PRO A 42 -1.22 -17.27 -13.66
N GLY A 43 -1.39 -18.58 -13.66
CA GLY A 43 -2.63 -19.22 -14.10
C GLY A 43 -3.83 -18.77 -13.26
N LEU A 44 -5.02 -18.86 -13.83
CA LEU A 44 -6.31 -18.60 -13.18
C LEU A 44 -6.41 -19.28 -11.82
N LEU A 45 -6.58 -18.48 -10.77
CA LEU A 45 -6.64 -18.97 -9.40
C LEU A 45 -8.07 -19.14 -8.92
N SER A 46 -8.31 -20.32 -8.37
CA SER A 46 -9.50 -20.68 -7.63
C SER A 46 -9.63 -19.82 -6.37
N GLN A 47 -10.87 -19.38 -6.12
CA GLN A 47 -11.30 -18.66 -4.92
C GLN A 47 -10.94 -19.43 -3.65
N SER A 48 -9.98 -18.97 -2.89
CA SER A 48 -9.82 -19.33 -1.48
C SER A 48 -9.53 -18.09 -0.65
N GLN A 49 -10.36 -17.97 0.34
CA GLN A 49 -10.47 -17.01 1.40
C GLN A 49 -9.14 -16.69 2.07
N GLU A 50 -8.46 -15.61 1.67
CA GLU A 50 -7.54 -14.94 2.57
C GLU A 50 -7.69 -13.42 2.45
N ILE A 51 -8.13 -12.87 3.58
CA ILE A 51 -8.17 -11.48 3.93
C ILE A 51 -6.82 -10.86 3.59
N LEU A 52 -6.84 -9.77 2.80
CA LEU A 52 -5.74 -8.88 2.41
C LEU A 52 -4.33 -9.32 2.89
N PRO A 53 -3.46 -9.79 1.99
CA PRO A 53 -2.09 -10.09 2.41
C PRO A 53 -1.45 -8.85 3.03
N GLY A 54 -1.22 -8.92 4.33
CA GLY A 54 -0.43 -7.93 5.04
C GLY A 54 -1.14 -7.10 6.10
N ILE A 55 -2.47 -6.92 6.10
CA ILE A 55 -3.14 -6.23 7.21
C ILE A 55 -4.56 -6.80 7.42
N PRO A 56 -4.76 -7.68 8.39
CA PRO A 56 -6.08 -8.22 8.71
C PRO A 56 -7.01 -7.10 9.21
N PHE A 57 -8.29 -7.15 8.82
CA PHE A 57 -9.31 -6.32 9.44
C PHE A 57 -9.57 -6.80 10.87
N PRO A 58 -9.74 -5.90 11.84
CA PRO A 58 -10.03 -6.25 13.20
C PRO A 58 -11.31 -7.10 13.29
N LYS A 59 -11.23 -8.23 13.99
CA LYS A 59 -12.42 -9.04 14.32
C LYS A 59 -13.39 -8.18 15.14
N GLY A 60 -14.67 -8.24 14.82
CA GLY A 60 -15.72 -7.51 15.53
C GLY A 60 -16.08 -6.15 14.94
N MET A 61 -15.40 -5.70 13.92
CA MET A 61 -15.76 -4.47 13.22
C MET A 61 -17.07 -4.62 12.47
N MET A 62 -17.98 -3.65 12.62
CA MET A 62 -19.28 -3.70 11.94
C MET A 62 -19.13 -3.49 10.44
N LEU A 63 -19.92 -4.20 9.65
CA LEU A 63 -19.90 -4.18 8.19
C LEU A 63 -19.95 -2.75 7.58
N PRO A 64 -20.79 -1.81 8.05
CA PRO A 64 -20.79 -0.45 7.51
C PRO A 64 -19.43 0.26 7.60
N ALA A 65 -18.70 0.10 8.71
CA ALA A 65 -17.39 0.70 8.88
C ALA A 65 -16.34 0.05 7.95
N VAL A 66 -16.42 -1.26 7.73
CA VAL A 66 -15.58 -1.99 6.78
C VAL A 66 -15.82 -1.49 5.35
N THR A 67 -17.09 -1.41 4.94
CA THR A 67 -17.47 -0.91 3.61
C THR A 67 -16.98 0.51 3.40
N THR A 68 -17.24 1.42 4.35
CA THR A 68 -16.80 2.82 4.27
C THR A 68 -15.28 2.95 4.19
N PHE A 69 -14.52 2.09 4.88
CA PHE A 69 -13.06 2.09 4.78
C PHE A 69 -12.59 1.71 3.36
N PHE A 70 -13.18 0.68 2.74
CA PHE A 70 -12.82 0.28 1.39
C PHE A 70 -13.23 1.34 0.35
N GLU A 71 -14.39 1.98 0.51
CA GLU A 71 -14.82 3.09 -0.34
C GLU A 71 -13.87 4.28 -0.22
N LEU A 72 -13.50 4.67 1.01
CA LEU A 72 -12.51 5.73 1.25
C LEU A 72 -11.20 5.44 0.52
N ARG A 73 -10.68 4.22 0.67
CA ARG A 73 -9.45 3.79 0.03
C ARG A 73 -9.55 3.87 -1.50
N ASP A 74 -10.59 3.29 -2.08
CA ASP A 74 -10.78 3.29 -3.53
C ASP A 74 -10.98 4.72 -4.08
N ASN A 75 -11.68 5.60 -3.37
CA ASN A 75 -11.85 6.99 -3.73
C ASN A 75 -10.54 7.79 -3.73
N VAL A 76 -9.61 7.50 -2.81
CA VAL A 76 -8.25 8.09 -2.83
C VAL A 76 -7.53 7.72 -4.12
N TYR A 77 -7.50 6.44 -4.49
CA TYR A 77 -6.84 5.98 -5.71
C TYR A 77 -7.54 6.47 -6.99
N LYS A 78 -8.84 6.75 -6.95
CA LYS A 78 -9.62 7.39 -8.03
C LYS A 78 -9.45 8.90 -8.09
N SER A 79 -8.60 9.49 -7.26
CA SER A 79 -8.37 10.94 -7.20
C SER A 79 -9.63 11.76 -6.89
N ALA A 80 -10.50 11.26 -6.03
CA ALA A 80 -11.60 12.06 -5.48
C ALA A 80 -11.04 13.29 -4.73
N THR A 81 -11.84 14.37 -4.65
CA THR A 81 -11.38 15.61 -4.01
C THR A 81 -10.94 15.40 -2.57
N PRO A 82 -9.82 15.98 -2.13
CA PRO A 82 -9.27 15.72 -0.81
C PRO A 82 -10.20 16.18 0.32
N GLU A 83 -11.02 17.19 0.10
CA GLU A 83 -12.04 17.62 1.06
C GLU A 83 -13.11 16.53 1.25
N SER A 84 -13.53 15.85 0.19
CA SER A 84 -14.48 14.74 0.26
C SER A 84 -13.87 13.55 0.99
N ILE A 85 -12.60 13.23 0.70
CA ILE A 85 -11.85 12.16 1.37
C ILE A 85 -11.70 12.48 2.87
N GLU A 86 -11.34 13.70 3.23
CA GLU A 86 -11.21 14.11 4.63
C GLU A 86 -12.55 14.04 5.37
N ALA A 87 -13.64 14.49 4.77
CA ALA A 87 -14.98 14.39 5.37
C ALA A 87 -15.41 12.93 5.59
N GLN A 88 -15.18 12.05 4.61
CA GLN A 88 -15.41 10.61 4.74
C GLN A 88 -14.56 9.99 5.87
N ALA A 89 -13.29 10.35 5.94
CA ALA A 89 -12.37 9.85 6.95
C ALA A 89 -12.79 10.28 8.36
N VAL A 90 -13.18 11.54 8.57
CA VAL A 90 -13.69 12.04 9.87
C VAL A 90 -14.94 11.28 10.29
N SER A 91 -15.88 11.06 9.37
CA SER A 91 -17.07 10.26 9.63
C SER A 91 -16.73 8.83 10.02
N LEU A 92 -15.82 8.19 9.29
CA LEU A 92 -15.37 6.83 9.58
C LEU A 92 -14.66 6.72 10.93
N LEU A 93 -13.77 7.66 11.26
CA LEU A 93 -13.10 7.70 12.57
C LEU A 93 -14.11 7.83 13.72
N LYS A 94 -15.17 8.63 13.55
CA LYS A 94 -16.28 8.70 14.51
C LYS A 94 -17.03 7.38 14.63
N MET A 95 -17.28 6.69 13.52
CA MET A 95 -17.89 5.35 13.56
C MET A 95 -17.00 4.35 14.30
N LEU A 96 -15.69 4.40 14.10
CA LEU A 96 -14.73 3.50 14.75
C LEU A 96 -14.63 3.71 16.26
N SER A 97 -14.81 4.93 16.75
CA SER A 97 -14.71 5.25 18.19
C SER A 97 -15.76 4.53 19.05
N ILE A 98 -16.86 4.06 18.45
CA ILE A 98 -17.94 3.32 19.11
C ILE A 98 -17.92 1.83 18.81
N GLN A 99 -16.94 1.33 18.04
CA GLN A 99 -16.82 -0.09 17.73
C GLN A 99 -16.21 -0.87 18.91
N PRO A 100 -16.68 -2.10 19.16
CA PRO A 100 -16.12 -2.98 20.20
C PRO A 100 -14.81 -3.64 19.70
N ILE A 101 -13.82 -2.84 19.35
CA ILE A 101 -12.50 -3.31 18.89
C ILE A 101 -11.42 -2.89 19.89
N SER A 102 -10.30 -3.62 19.94
CA SER A 102 -9.19 -3.31 20.84
C SER A 102 -8.57 -1.95 20.53
N GLY A 103 -7.92 -1.35 21.54
CA GLY A 103 -7.21 -0.08 21.37
C GLY A 103 -6.10 -0.15 20.30
N SER A 104 -5.43 -1.30 20.16
CA SER A 104 -4.46 -1.55 19.09
C SER A 104 -5.13 -1.51 17.71
N ASN A 105 -6.26 -2.19 17.53
CA ASN A 105 -7.03 -2.17 16.29
C ASN A 105 -7.60 -0.79 15.95
N GLN A 106 -8.02 -0.01 16.96
CA GLN A 106 -8.41 1.38 16.76
C GLN A 106 -7.22 2.22 16.26
N ALA A 107 -6.06 2.07 16.88
CA ALA A 107 -4.83 2.77 16.49
C ALA A 107 -4.39 2.38 15.07
N LEU A 108 -4.46 1.09 14.71
CA LEU A 108 -4.20 0.61 13.34
C LEU A 108 -5.09 1.30 12.31
N LEU A 109 -6.41 1.31 12.54
CA LEU A 109 -7.36 1.90 11.61
C LEU A 109 -7.20 3.42 11.54
N GLU A 110 -6.95 4.10 12.65
CA GLU A 110 -6.67 5.53 12.68
C GLU A 110 -5.41 5.86 11.87
N ALA A 111 -4.33 5.08 12.01
CA ALA A 111 -3.11 5.26 11.24
C ALA A 111 -3.37 5.10 9.73
N ARG A 112 -4.09 4.06 9.34
CA ARG A 112 -4.39 3.77 7.93
C ARG A 112 -5.30 4.81 7.30
N ILE A 113 -6.35 5.24 8.00
CA ILE A 113 -7.26 6.28 7.52
C ILE A 113 -6.49 7.60 7.37
N SER A 114 -5.70 7.97 8.38
CA SER A 114 -4.89 9.19 8.34
C SER A 114 -3.87 9.17 7.21
N TYR A 115 -3.23 8.02 6.95
CA TYR A 115 -2.34 7.83 5.81
C TYR A 115 -3.06 8.06 4.47
N LEU A 116 -4.25 7.50 4.28
CA LEU A 116 -5.04 7.69 3.06
C LEU A 116 -5.42 9.16 2.83
N VAL A 117 -5.81 9.88 3.87
CA VAL A 117 -6.11 11.32 3.77
C VAL A 117 -4.84 12.11 3.43
N GLY A 118 -3.71 11.78 4.08
CA GLY A 118 -2.42 12.39 3.77
C GLY A 118 -2.02 12.19 2.31
N ARG A 119 -2.20 10.98 1.76
CA ARG A 119 -1.99 10.71 0.33
C ARG A 119 -2.86 11.58 -0.55
N SER A 120 -4.18 11.65 -0.27
CA SER A 120 -5.10 12.47 -1.06
C SER A 120 -4.68 13.94 -1.11
N TRP A 121 -4.31 14.54 0.02
CA TRP A 121 -3.81 15.91 0.04
C TRP A 121 -2.47 16.07 -0.69
N ASN A 122 -1.58 15.08 -0.60
CA ASN A 122 -0.30 15.09 -1.33
C ASN A 122 -0.50 15.02 -2.84
N ASP A 123 -1.40 14.17 -3.31
CA ASP A 123 -1.75 14.02 -4.73
C ASP A 123 -2.30 15.33 -5.30
N HIS A 124 -3.04 16.09 -4.49
CA HIS A 124 -3.58 17.40 -4.84
C HIS A 124 -2.65 18.58 -4.49
N LYS A 125 -1.36 18.28 -4.15
CA LYS A 125 -0.29 19.26 -3.94
C LYS A 125 -0.46 20.16 -2.71
N ASP A 126 -1.37 19.86 -1.78
CA ASP A 126 -1.40 20.53 -0.47
C ASP A 126 -0.45 19.83 0.52
N LYS A 127 0.83 20.16 0.37
CA LYS A 127 1.91 19.61 1.20
C LYS A 127 1.68 19.82 2.71
N LYS A 128 1.12 20.96 3.11
CA LYS A 128 0.92 21.29 4.53
C LYS A 128 -0.11 20.36 5.17
N LYS A 129 -1.25 20.18 4.52
CA LYS A 129 -2.30 19.25 5.00
C LYS A 129 -1.82 17.81 4.93
N ALA A 130 -1.11 17.42 3.86
CA ALA A 130 -0.53 16.10 3.75
C ALA A 130 0.39 15.77 4.93
N ILE A 131 1.32 16.66 5.29
CA ILE A 131 2.21 16.48 6.45
C ILE A 131 1.41 16.29 7.72
N THR A 132 0.40 17.13 7.99
CA THR A 132 -0.43 17.04 9.21
C THR A 132 -1.08 15.65 9.32
N TRP A 133 -1.64 15.13 8.23
CA TRP A 133 -2.30 13.83 8.25
C TRP A 133 -1.31 12.66 8.33
N PHE A 134 -0.15 12.75 7.71
CA PHE A 134 0.90 11.74 7.87
C PHE A 134 1.50 11.73 9.26
N GLU A 135 1.66 12.89 9.92
CA GLU A 135 2.07 12.96 11.33
C GLU A 135 1.08 12.27 12.25
N ARG A 136 -0.22 12.52 12.03
CA ARG A 136 -1.28 11.80 12.75
C ARG A 136 -1.22 10.29 12.52
N ALA A 137 -0.92 9.84 11.30
CA ALA A 137 -0.74 8.44 11.00
C ALA A 137 0.46 7.83 11.75
N VAL A 138 1.58 8.57 11.86
CA VAL A 138 2.75 8.15 12.65
C VAL A 138 2.42 8.04 14.14
N GLU A 139 1.73 9.03 14.71
CA GLU A 139 1.31 8.99 16.13
C GLU A 139 0.42 7.79 16.43
N ALA A 140 -0.57 7.51 15.57
CA ALA A 140 -1.44 6.36 15.74
C ALA A 140 -0.68 5.03 15.60
N ALA A 141 0.27 4.92 14.66
CA ALA A 141 1.11 3.74 14.52
C ALA A 141 2.05 3.54 15.72
N GLN A 142 2.60 4.61 16.28
CA GLN A 142 3.39 4.56 17.51
C GLN A 142 2.55 4.13 18.71
N LYS A 143 1.31 4.60 18.81
CA LYS A 143 0.34 4.14 19.83
C LYS A 143 0.08 2.63 19.68
N MET A 144 -0.09 2.13 18.46
CA MET A 144 -0.24 0.69 18.20
C MET A 144 0.98 -0.10 18.71
N ILE A 145 2.21 0.35 18.40
CA ILE A 145 3.45 -0.26 18.88
C ILE A 145 3.50 -0.26 20.43
N GLY A 146 3.08 0.82 21.07
CA GLY A 146 3.01 0.91 22.54
C GLY A 146 2.04 -0.09 23.16
N LEU A 147 1.00 -0.49 22.45
CA LEU A 147 -0.04 -1.42 22.93
C LEU A 147 0.28 -2.90 22.67
N GLU A 148 0.92 -3.24 21.55
CA GLU A 148 1.13 -4.64 21.13
C GLU A 148 2.59 -4.99 20.79
N GLY A 149 3.49 -4.03 20.90
CA GLY A 149 4.90 -4.19 20.52
C GLY A 149 5.13 -4.03 19.00
N GLU A 150 6.37 -4.29 18.59
CA GLU A 150 6.80 -4.16 17.20
C GLU A 150 6.43 -5.39 16.36
N THR A 151 5.13 -5.62 16.19
CA THR A 151 4.63 -6.64 15.25
C THR A 151 4.94 -6.26 13.81
N PRO A 152 5.01 -7.22 12.84
CA PRO A 152 5.17 -6.89 11.42
C PRO A 152 4.14 -5.87 10.93
N THR A 153 2.89 -6.00 11.34
CA THR A 153 1.81 -5.06 10.99
C THR A 153 2.07 -3.66 11.55
N ALA A 154 2.49 -3.54 12.81
CA ALA A 154 2.77 -2.25 13.45
C ALA A 154 3.98 -1.55 12.80
N LEU A 155 5.04 -2.30 12.50
CA LEU A 155 6.23 -1.77 11.84
C LEU A 155 5.92 -1.24 10.43
N VAL A 156 5.15 -1.98 9.64
CA VAL A 156 4.71 -1.55 8.31
C VAL A 156 3.82 -0.32 8.39
N THR A 157 2.85 -0.31 9.32
CA THR A 157 1.92 0.81 9.53
C THR A 157 2.65 2.09 9.92
N LEU A 158 3.77 2.00 10.64
CA LEU A 158 4.63 3.15 10.95
C LEU A 158 5.50 3.57 9.76
N ALA A 159 6.05 2.61 9.02
CA ALA A 159 7.00 2.87 7.96
C ALA A 159 6.37 3.60 6.76
N GLU A 160 5.10 3.28 6.40
CA GLU A 160 4.41 3.92 5.28
C GLU A 160 4.33 5.47 5.43
N PRO A 161 3.71 6.03 6.46
CA PRO A 161 3.63 7.50 6.61
C PRO A 161 4.99 8.14 6.91
N LEU A 162 5.93 7.43 7.54
CA LEU A 162 7.28 7.93 7.78
C LEU A 162 8.04 8.12 6.45
N GLY A 163 7.82 7.24 5.48
CA GLY A 163 8.38 7.36 4.13
C GLY A 163 7.88 8.63 3.43
N GLU A 164 6.58 8.88 3.44
CA GLU A 164 5.98 10.08 2.86
C GLU A 164 6.50 11.37 3.53
N LEU A 165 6.54 11.39 4.86
CA LEU A 165 7.10 12.52 5.61
C LEU A 165 8.57 12.77 5.29
N SER A 166 9.34 11.71 5.03
CA SER A 166 10.77 11.83 4.68
C SER A 166 10.99 12.55 3.35
N ILE A 167 10.04 12.45 2.42
CA ILE A 167 10.06 13.16 1.15
C ILE A 167 9.51 14.58 1.29
N LEU A 168 8.49 14.76 2.12
CA LEU A 168 7.76 16.03 2.23
C LEU A 168 8.43 17.03 3.17
N LYS A 169 9.15 16.60 4.19
CA LYS A 169 9.81 17.48 5.16
C LYS A 169 11.19 17.96 4.65
N ASP A 170 11.95 18.55 5.53
CA ASP A 170 13.29 19.04 5.23
C ASP A 170 14.35 17.93 5.16
N LEU A 171 15.52 18.29 4.65
CA LEU A 171 16.64 17.36 4.48
C LEU A 171 17.09 16.73 5.82
N GLY A 172 17.03 17.47 6.92
CA GLY A 172 17.38 16.96 8.25
C GLY A 172 16.45 15.82 8.68
N PHE A 173 15.14 15.97 8.41
CA PHE A 173 14.16 14.93 8.66
C PHE A 173 14.41 13.69 7.77
N LEU A 174 14.68 13.90 6.48
CA LEU A 174 15.00 12.84 5.53
C LEU A 174 16.23 12.03 5.97
N ILE A 175 17.33 12.70 6.31
CA ILE A 175 18.57 12.03 6.75
C ILE A 175 18.32 11.20 8.02
N LYS A 176 17.55 11.73 8.97
CA LYS A 176 17.26 11.06 10.24
C LYS A 176 16.28 9.90 10.11
N ASN A 177 15.28 10.01 9.25
CA ASN A 177 14.12 9.10 9.25
C ASN A 177 13.98 8.27 7.98
N GLY A 178 14.50 8.74 6.83
CA GLY A 178 14.44 7.99 5.58
C GLY A 178 14.98 6.56 5.68
N PRO A 179 16.18 6.32 6.26
CA PRO A 179 16.72 4.98 6.41
C PRO A 179 15.87 4.05 7.28
N LYS A 180 15.09 4.60 8.22
CA LYS A 180 14.24 3.81 9.12
C LYS A 180 13.13 3.06 8.39
N VAL A 181 12.65 3.58 7.25
CA VAL A 181 11.62 2.91 6.43
C VAL A 181 12.10 1.53 6.01
N GLY A 182 13.30 1.43 5.43
CA GLY A 182 13.91 0.17 5.05
C GLY A 182 14.25 -0.74 6.25
N GLN A 183 14.64 -0.15 7.38
CA GLN A 183 14.92 -0.88 8.62
C GLN A 183 13.65 -1.53 9.20
N TYR A 184 12.55 -0.78 9.30
CA TYR A 184 11.27 -1.31 9.78
C TYR A 184 10.72 -2.38 8.84
N ALA A 185 10.82 -2.17 7.52
CA ALA A 185 10.43 -3.17 6.54
C ALA A 185 11.27 -4.46 6.70
N SER A 186 12.59 -4.34 6.87
CA SER A 186 13.47 -5.50 7.07
C SER A 186 13.15 -6.23 8.37
N LYS A 187 12.93 -5.51 9.46
CA LYS A 187 12.54 -6.10 10.75
C LYS A 187 11.18 -6.82 10.68
N ALA A 188 10.22 -6.27 9.94
CA ALA A 188 8.95 -6.95 9.70
C ALA A 188 9.14 -8.27 8.94
N LEU A 189 10.06 -8.30 7.96
CA LEU A 189 10.37 -9.49 7.16
C LEU A 189 11.15 -10.57 7.93
N GLU A 190 11.84 -10.24 9.02
CA GLU A 190 12.46 -11.23 9.91
C GLU A 190 11.41 -12.13 10.55
N SER A 191 10.25 -11.59 10.92
CA SER A 191 9.15 -12.32 11.55
C SER A 191 8.15 -12.87 10.54
N ASP A 192 7.95 -12.18 9.41
CA ASP A 192 7.03 -12.55 8.33
C ASP A 192 7.69 -12.32 6.96
N PRO A 193 8.50 -13.29 6.47
CA PRO A 193 9.26 -13.17 5.22
C PRO A 193 8.39 -12.99 3.96
N LYS A 194 7.10 -13.31 4.04
CA LYS A 194 6.14 -13.19 2.93
C LYS A 194 5.20 -11.97 3.09
N ASN A 195 5.48 -11.08 4.02
CA ASN A 195 4.70 -9.87 4.22
C ASN A 195 4.80 -8.95 3.00
N ILE A 196 3.76 -8.93 2.18
CA ILE A 196 3.73 -8.19 0.91
C ILE A 196 3.95 -6.70 1.14
N LYS A 197 3.32 -6.10 2.15
CA LYS A 197 3.50 -4.68 2.45
C LYS A 197 4.95 -4.35 2.87
N ALA A 198 5.56 -5.19 3.68
CA ALA A 198 6.96 -5.03 4.06
C ALA A 198 7.91 -5.19 2.85
N LEU A 199 7.63 -6.15 1.95
CA LEU A 199 8.38 -6.31 0.71
C LEU A 199 8.25 -5.08 -0.19
N LEU A 200 7.03 -4.53 -0.36
CA LEU A 200 6.81 -3.31 -1.13
C LEU A 200 7.54 -2.11 -0.55
N LEU A 201 7.50 -1.91 0.77
CA LEU A 201 8.24 -0.85 1.44
C LEU A 201 9.75 -1.00 1.28
N LYS A 202 10.27 -2.22 1.40
CA LYS A 202 11.68 -2.50 1.19
C LYS A 202 12.11 -2.24 -0.24
N ALA A 203 11.30 -2.65 -1.21
CA ALA A 203 11.54 -2.37 -2.62
C ALA A 203 11.50 -0.88 -2.91
N SER A 204 10.51 -0.15 -2.39
CA SER A 204 10.39 1.30 -2.54
C SER A 204 11.58 2.05 -1.94
N ALA A 205 12.05 1.63 -0.76
CA ALA A 205 13.24 2.21 -0.13
C ALA A 205 14.52 2.05 -0.98
N LEU A 206 14.54 1.13 -1.93
CA LEU A 206 15.62 0.92 -2.90
C LEU A 206 15.34 1.58 -4.26
N ALA A 207 14.06 1.68 -4.65
CA ALA A 207 13.65 2.17 -5.97
C ALA A 207 13.66 3.69 -6.08
N TYR A 208 13.32 4.41 -5.02
CA TYR A 208 13.13 5.85 -5.07
C TYR A 208 14.42 6.67 -4.86
N PRO A 209 15.30 6.38 -3.89
CA PRO A 209 16.49 7.18 -3.68
C PRO A 209 17.55 6.92 -4.78
N PRO A 210 18.38 7.93 -5.11
CA PRO A 210 19.53 7.71 -5.97
C PRO A 210 20.56 6.77 -5.31
N PRO A 211 21.44 6.10 -6.11
CA PRO A 211 22.43 5.14 -5.59
C PRO A 211 23.36 5.73 -4.51
N ILE A 212 23.70 7.02 -4.60
CA ILE A 212 24.53 7.72 -3.60
C ILE A 212 23.86 7.76 -2.21
N TRP A 213 22.53 7.62 -2.15
CA TRP A 213 21.75 7.57 -0.90
C TRP A 213 21.17 6.19 -0.62
N GLY A 214 21.77 5.15 -1.20
CA GLY A 214 21.41 3.75 -0.93
C GLY A 214 20.38 3.15 -1.87
N GLY A 215 20.03 3.83 -2.98
CA GLY A 215 19.17 3.27 -4.02
C GLY A 215 19.85 2.09 -4.73
N ASP A 216 19.07 1.04 -4.99
CA ASP A 216 19.45 -0.12 -5.78
C ASP A 216 18.24 -0.59 -6.59
N TYR A 217 18.12 -0.03 -7.77
CA TYR A 217 16.95 -0.23 -8.63
C TYR A 217 16.82 -1.67 -9.12
N LYS A 218 17.94 -2.38 -9.32
CA LYS A 218 17.93 -3.79 -9.72
C LYS A 218 17.42 -4.67 -8.59
N LYS A 219 17.92 -4.46 -7.39
CA LYS A 219 17.46 -5.18 -6.20
C LYS A 219 16.00 -4.85 -5.86
N ALA A 220 15.55 -3.62 -6.11
CA ALA A 220 14.13 -3.26 -5.98
C ALA A 220 13.27 -4.11 -6.92
N LEU A 221 13.65 -4.26 -8.21
CA LEU A 221 12.96 -5.11 -9.18
C LEU A 221 12.92 -6.58 -8.75
N GLU A 222 14.01 -7.11 -8.17
CA GLU A 222 14.05 -8.47 -7.62
C GLU A 222 13.00 -8.68 -6.52
N ILE A 223 12.87 -7.71 -5.62
CA ILE A 223 11.88 -7.78 -4.53
C ILE A 223 10.47 -7.66 -5.10
N TYR A 224 10.22 -6.74 -6.04
CA TYR A 224 8.90 -6.64 -6.71
C TYR A 224 8.53 -7.94 -7.44
N ALA A 225 9.49 -8.59 -8.12
CA ALA A 225 9.27 -9.89 -8.75
C ALA A 225 8.91 -10.98 -7.71
N SER A 226 9.53 -10.95 -6.53
CA SER A 226 9.17 -11.88 -5.46
C SER A 226 7.74 -11.63 -4.93
N VAL A 227 7.28 -10.37 -4.86
CA VAL A 227 5.89 -10.05 -4.53
C VAL A 227 4.92 -10.67 -5.52
N LEU A 228 5.19 -10.53 -6.83
CA LEU A 228 4.37 -11.16 -7.88
C LEU A 228 4.33 -12.69 -7.73
N SER A 229 5.46 -13.31 -7.41
CA SER A 229 5.53 -14.75 -7.18
C SER A 229 4.75 -15.22 -5.95
N ILE A 230 4.73 -14.41 -4.88
CA ILE A 230 3.97 -14.71 -3.65
C ILE A 230 2.47 -14.49 -3.87
N ALA A 231 2.13 -13.47 -4.65
CA ALA A 231 0.75 -13.04 -4.89
C ALA A 231 -0.01 -13.92 -5.90
N GLN A 232 0.24 -15.23 -5.92
CA GLN A 232 -0.41 -16.17 -6.85
C GLN A 232 -1.94 -16.12 -6.79
N ASN A 233 -2.54 -15.68 -5.68
CA ASN A 233 -3.98 -15.54 -5.48
C ASN A 233 -4.53 -14.15 -5.81
N GLY A 234 -3.73 -13.30 -6.46
CA GLY A 234 -4.08 -11.92 -6.76
C GLY A 234 -3.72 -10.95 -5.63
N LEU A 235 -3.76 -9.67 -5.94
CA LEU A 235 -3.54 -8.56 -5.00
C LEU A 235 -4.78 -7.66 -4.97
N PRO A 236 -5.06 -6.99 -3.84
CA PRO A 236 -6.00 -5.88 -3.83
C PRO A 236 -5.61 -4.85 -4.87
N ARG A 237 -6.61 -4.22 -5.48
CA ARG A 237 -6.43 -3.29 -6.61
C ARG A 237 -5.42 -2.17 -6.31
N ASP A 238 -5.50 -1.58 -5.12
CA ASP A 238 -4.60 -0.55 -4.64
C ASP A 238 -3.17 -1.06 -4.46
N VAL A 239 -2.99 -2.25 -3.90
CA VAL A 239 -1.68 -2.88 -3.71
C VAL A 239 -1.04 -3.23 -5.05
N LEU A 240 -1.84 -3.72 -6.00
CA LEU A 240 -1.37 -4.00 -7.36
C LEU A 240 -0.97 -2.71 -8.09
N PHE A 241 -1.73 -1.62 -7.91
CA PHE A 241 -1.37 -0.31 -8.44
C PHE A 241 -0.02 0.16 -7.88
N ASP A 242 0.16 0.15 -6.56
CA ASP A 242 1.41 0.57 -5.91
C ASP A 242 2.61 -0.29 -6.38
N LEU A 243 2.40 -1.60 -6.55
CA LEU A 243 3.41 -2.51 -7.10
C LEU A 243 3.81 -2.12 -8.53
N ARG A 244 2.85 -1.90 -9.42
CA ARG A 244 3.09 -1.52 -10.82
C ARG A 244 3.81 -0.18 -10.92
N VAL A 245 3.39 0.83 -10.15
CA VAL A 245 4.07 2.13 -10.07
C VAL A 245 5.50 1.99 -9.53
N GLY A 246 5.72 1.17 -8.51
CA GLY A 246 7.06 0.90 -7.97
C GLY A 246 8.01 0.27 -9.01
N ILE A 247 7.51 -0.71 -9.78
CA ILE A 247 8.26 -1.33 -10.87
C ILE A 247 8.59 -0.30 -11.97
N ALA A 248 7.58 0.49 -12.38
CA ALA A 248 7.75 1.55 -13.38
C ALA A 248 8.82 2.56 -12.94
N THR A 249 8.79 2.98 -11.68
CA THR A 249 9.78 3.91 -11.11
C THR A 249 11.19 3.32 -11.14
N ALA A 250 11.36 2.05 -10.77
CA ALA A 250 12.65 1.40 -10.81
C ALA A 250 13.21 1.33 -12.24
N TYR A 251 12.37 1.00 -13.25
CA TYR A 251 12.76 1.02 -14.66
C TYR A 251 13.10 2.44 -15.16
N SER A 252 12.31 3.45 -14.76
CA SER A 252 12.58 4.85 -15.09
C SER A 252 13.95 5.30 -14.57
N ASN A 253 14.28 4.94 -13.33
CA ASN A 253 15.56 5.24 -12.72
C ASN A 253 16.74 4.49 -13.38
N LEU A 254 16.50 3.31 -13.93
CA LEU A 254 17.45 2.57 -14.77
C LEU A 254 17.56 3.13 -16.21
N LYS A 255 16.78 4.18 -16.56
CA LYS A 255 16.73 4.77 -17.90
C LYS A 255 16.17 3.81 -18.97
N LEU A 256 15.36 2.85 -18.57
CA LEU A 256 14.65 1.91 -19.42
C LEU A 256 13.21 2.42 -19.66
N SER A 257 13.11 3.49 -20.46
CA SER A 257 11.88 4.29 -20.61
C SER A 257 10.70 3.49 -21.18
N GLU A 258 10.93 2.56 -22.13
CA GLU A 258 9.87 1.73 -22.71
C GLU A 258 9.25 0.79 -21.66
N ASN A 259 10.10 0.17 -20.83
CA ASN A 259 9.64 -0.67 -19.73
C ASN A 259 8.88 0.14 -18.68
N ALA A 260 9.39 1.35 -18.35
CA ALA A 260 8.74 2.23 -17.40
C ALA A 260 7.35 2.66 -17.89
N ALA A 261 7.23 3.14 -19.13
CA ALA A 261 5.96 3.54 -19.74
C ALA A 261 4.93 2.40 -19.71
N TRP A 262 5.35 1.20 -20.12
CA TRP A 262 4.50 0.04 -20.12
C TRP A 262 3.92 -0.29 -18.71
N TRP A 263 4.73 -0.21 -17.67
CA TRP A 263 4.28 -0.45 -16.29
C TRP A 263 3.41 0.67 -15.73
N PHE A 264 3.66 1.94 -16.13
CA PHE A 264 2.76 3.05 -15.80
C PHE A 264 1.41 2.90 -16.50
N ASP A 265 1.38 2.53 -17.79
CA ASP A 265 0.15 2.25 -18.51
C ASP A 265 -0.65 1.13 -17.84
N ALA A 266 0.03 0.05 -17.44
CA ALA A 266 -0.59 -1.03 -16.71
C ALA A 266 -1.14 -0.59 -15.33
N ALA A 267 -0.51 0.38 -14.65
CA ALA A 267 -1.05 0.96 -13.43
C ALA A 267 -2.31 1.81 -13.72
N LEU A 268 -2.29 2.62 -14.78
CA LEU A 268 -3.43 3.44 -15.22
C LEU A 268 -4.64 2.62 -15.67
N GLU A 269 -4.47 1.36 -16.14
CA GLU A 269 -5.61 0.46 -16.34
C GLU A 269 -6.42 0.21 -15.06
N LEU A 270 -5.76 0.23 -13.89
CA LEU A 270 -6.42 0.07 -12.61
C LEU A 270 -7.10 1.36 -12.16
N TYR A 271 -6.40 2.48 -12.24
CA TYR A 271 -6.87 3.79 -11.81
C TYR A 271 -6.48 4.87 -12.82
N PRO A 272 -7.31 5.09 -13.88
CA PRO A 272 -6.97 5.96 -15.01
C PRO A 272 -6.73 7.44 -14.61
N GLU A 273 -7.34 7.89 -13.52
CA GLU A 273 -7.23 9.28 -13.07
C GLU A 273 -6.13 9.50 -12.02
N ASN A 274 -5.42 8.45 -11.63
CA ASN A 274 -4.43 8.56 -10.57
C ASN A 274 -3.18 9.36 -11.04
N PRO A 275 -2.82 10.46 -10.34
CA PRO A 275 -1.75 11.35 -10.78
C PRO A 275 -0.34 10.75 -10.62
N TYR A 276 -0.17 9.68 -9.85
CA TYR A 276 1.14 9.04 -9.65
C TYR A 276 1.63 8.27 -10.87
N ALA A 277 0.73 7.85 -11.75
CA ALA A 277 1.07 7.09 -12.94
C ALA A 277 0.93 7.91 -14.24
N LYS A 278 0.46 9.16 -14.15
CA LYS A 278 0.42 10.15 -15.24
C LYS A 278 1.73 10.91 -15.30
#